data_f1c437a3e8886745a3905fecb6617994
#
_entry.id   f1c437a3e8886745a3905fecb6617994
#
_cell.length_a   1.000
_cell.length_b   1.000
_cell.length_c   1.000
_cell.angle_alpha   90.00
_cell.angle_beta   90.00
_cell.angle_gamma   90.00
#
_symmetry.space_group_name_H-M   'P 1'
#
loop_
_entity.id
_entity.type
_entity.pdbx_description
1 polymer ?
#
loop_
_entity_poly.entity_id
_entity_poly.type
_entity_poly.pdbx_seq_one_letter_code
_entity_poly.pdbx_strand_id
1 'polypeptide(L)'
;PVDYLKDVADAMMSCEFGVIYFGLGLTQSLGRFRNIEVAIALARDLNRKTKFIISPLRGHFNVTGANVVFAWQTGYPYAVDFSQGYPQFNPGENTATDLLRRGDNDATLIISSDPGAHFPASAIRNMMKHPLITINPDMNAISRLGDVVFPTPRCGIEYAGTAYRMDSVPITLKKVVEAPPGILTDEEILTRILAEVRAIKVKRGEPVGQTEVQPPAQKESVKESKPCKT
;
A
#
# COMPACT_ATOMS: atom_id res chain seq x y z
N PRO A 1 26.37 -16.00 -27.40
CA PRO A 1 25.59 -15.51 -26.25
C PRO A 1 26.40 -14.55 -25.39
N VAL A 2 27.73 -14.76 -25.22
CA VAL A 2 28.58 -13.88 -24.39
C VAL A 2 28.75 -12.49 -25.03
N ASP A 3 28.90 -12.44 -26.37
CA ASP A 3 29.07 -11.20 -27.11
C ASP A 3 27.88 -10.27 -26.99
N TYR A 4 26.67 -10.84 -27.02
CA TYR A 4 25.44 -10.06 -26.82
C TYR A 4 25.36 -9.40 -25.42
N LEU A 5 25.78 -10.10 -24.37
CA LEU A 5 25.81 -9.55 -23.00
C LEU A 5 26.83 -8.42 -22.87
N LYS A 6 27.95 -8.51 -23.61
CA LYS A 6 28.94 -7.46 -23.66
C LYS A 6 28.39 -6.21 -24.33
N ASP A 7 27.69 -6.36 -25.46
CA ASP A 7 27.06 -5.24 -26.16
C ASP A 7 26.06 -4.52 -25.28
N VAL A 8 25.24 -5.27 -24.52
CA VAL A 8 24.28 -4.70 -23.54
C VAL A 8 25.04 -3.93 -22.45
N ALA A 9 26.12 -4.48 -21.89
CA ALA A 9 26.91 -3.81 -20.87
C ALA A 9 27.56 -2.52 -21.41
N ASP A 10 28.11 -2.57 -22.61
CA ASP A 10 28.70 -1.40 -23.26
C ASP A 10 27.67 -0.31 -23.54
N ALA A 11 26.46 -0.67 -23.99
CA ALA A 11 25.34 0.25 -24.15
C ALA A 11 24.93 0.90 -22.82
N MET A 12 24.83 0.10 -21.73
CA MET A 12 24.51 0.62 -20.41
C MET A 12 25.60 1.57 -19.88
N MET A 13 26.86 1.26 -20.10
CA MET A 13 27.99 2.11 -19.67
C MET A 13 28.17 3.37 -20.50
N SER A 14 27.65 3.42 -21.72
CA SER A 14 27.77 4.57 -22.63
C SER A 14 26.66 5.61 -22.46
N CYS A 15 25.57 5.28 -21.75
CA CYS A 15 24.46 6.21 -21.54
C CYS A 15 24.80 7.26 -20.48
N GLU A 16 24.18 8.45 -20.58
CA GLU A 16 24.33 9.51 -19.58
C GLU A 16 23.47 9.26 -18.34
N PHE A 17 22.28 8.67 -18.53
CA PHE A 17 21.35 8.34 -17.46
C PHE A 17 20.54 7.10 -17.81
N GLY A 18 20.60 6.09 -16.98
CA GLY A 18 19.88 4.83 -17.16
C GLY A 18 18.92 4.50 -16.01
N VAL A 19 17.94 3.66 -16.30
CA VAL A 19 16.97 3.17 -15.32
C VAL A 19 16.83 1.66 -15.45
N ILE A 20 16.95 0.96 -14.33
CA ILE A 20 16.64 -0.46 -14.23
C ILE A 20 15.25 -0.59 -13.62
N TYR A 21 14.27 -1.06 -14.38
CA TYR A 21 12.97 -1.43 -13.88
C TYR A 21 12.93 -2.93 -13.59
N PHE A 22 12.37 -3.31 -12.44
CA PHE A 22 12.17 -4.72 -12.11
C PHE A 22 10.79 -4.97 -11.51
N GLY A 23 10.26 -6.16 -11.74
CA GLY A 23 8.96 -6.60 -11.22
C GLY A 23 9.09 -7.84 -10.34
N LEU A 24 7.95 -8.39 -9.91
CA LEU A 24 7.87 -9.59 -9.07
C LEU A 24 8.58 -10.81 -9.66
N GLY A 25 8.73 -10.89 -10.98
CA GLY A 25 9.41 -11.99 -11.66
C GLY A 25 10.82 -12.27 -11.13
N LEU A 26 11.53 -11.24 -10.67
CA LEU A 26 12.86 -11.43 -10.06
C LEU A 26 12.80 -12.27 -8.78
N THR A 27 11.76 -12.09 -7.96
CA THR A 27 11.64 -12.81 -6.68
C THR A 27 10.93 -14.15 -6.79
N GLN A 28 10.18 -14.37 -7.88
CA GLN A 28 9.45 -15.61 -8.13
C GLN A 28 10.26 -16.69 -8.86
N SER A 29 11.46 -16.39 -9.32
CA SER A 29 12.38 -17.32 -9.94
C SER A 29 13.31 -18.00 -8.90
N LEU A 30 14.08 -18.98 -9.33
CA LEU A 30 14.97 -19.77 -8.46
C LEU A 30 15.95 -18.91 -7.64
N GLY A 31 16.41 -17.78 -8.16
CA GLY A 31 17.33 -16.87 -7.48
C GLY A 31 16.69 -16.06 -6.33
N ARG A 32 15.36 -15.92 -6.33
CA ARG A 32 14.59 -15.20 -5.29
C ARG A 32 15.24 -13.84 -4.94
N PHE A 33 15.53 -13.59 -3.66
CA PHE A 33 16.15 -12.34 -3.19
C PHE A 33 17.52 -12.06 -3.81
N ARG A 34 18.28 -13.09 -4.19
CA ARG A 34 19.60 -12.93 -4.82
C ARG A 34 19.51 -12.23 -6.17
N ASN A 35 18.42 -12.41 -6.90
CA ASN A 35 18.22 -11.70 -8.17
C ASN A 35 18.07 -10.19 -7.94
N ILE A 36 17.42 -9.78 -6.86
CA ILE A 36 17.32 -8.36 -6.49
C ILE A 36 18.68 -7.84 -6.03
N GLU A 37 19.41 -8.61 -5.24
CA GLU A 37 20.77 -8.27 -4.81
C GLU A 37 21.68 -8.01 -6.01
N VAL A 38 21.65 -8.90 -7.00
CA VAL A 38 22.45 -8.73 -8.25
C VAL A 38 21.98 -7.50 -9.05
N ALA A 39 20.67 -7.23 -9.14
CA ALA A 39 20.16 -6.06 -9.81
C ALA A 39 20.59 -4.75 -9.12
N ILE A 40 20.60 -4.74 -7.78
CA ILE A 40 21.11 -3.61 -6.99
C ILE A 40 22.63 -3.46 -7.19
N ALA A 41 23.38 -4.56 -7.19
CA ALA A 41 24.83 -4.54 -7.44
C ALA A 41 25.15 -4.00 -8.83
N LEU A 42 24.38 -4.40 -9.85
CA LEU A 42 24.51 -3.88 -11.21
C LEU A 42 24.29 -2.35 -11.25
N ALA A 43 23.20 -1.88 -10.63
CA ALA A 43 22.94 -0.43 -10.55
C ALA A 43 24.08 0.31 -9.83
N ARG A 44 24.58 -0.23 -8.72
CA ARG A 44 25.71 0.34 -7.97
C ARG A 44 26.99 0.41 -8.82
N ASP A 45 27.31 -0.65 -9.55
CA ASP A 45 28.54 -0.72 -10.31
C ASP A 45 28.49 0.18 -11.57
N LEU A 46 27.32 0.30 -12.20
CA LEU A 46 27.08 1.27 -13.27
C LEU A 46 27.23 2.72 -12.79
N ASN A 47 26.82 3.04 -11.57
CA ASN A 47 26.95 4.37 -10.99
C ASN A 47 28.41 4.83 -10.74
N ARG A 48 29.39 3.96 -10.94
CA ARG A 48 30.82 4.36 -10.92
C ARG A 48 31.22 5.15 -12.17
N LYS A 49 30.47 5.01 -13.26
CA LYS A 49 30.80 5.62 -14.55
C LYS A 49 29.68 6.51 -15.09
N THR A 50 28.45 6.12 -14.94
CA THR A 50 27.27 6.85 -15.42
C THR A 50 26.19 6.85 -14.34
N LYS A 51 25.14 7.66 -14.49
CA LYS A 51 24.05 7.71 -13.53
C LYS A 51 23.01 6.64 -13.83
N PHE A 52 22.79 5.73 -12.88
CA PHE A 52 21.73 4.71 -12.93
C PHE A 52 20.85 4.73 -11.69
N ILE A 53 19.55 4.60 -11.89
CA ILE A 53 18.62 4.33 -10.81
C ILE A 53 17.98 2.95 -10.99
N ILE A 54 17.50 2.35 -9.90
CA ILE A 54 16.74 1.11 -9.91
C ILE A 54 15.38 1.35 -9.28
N SER A 55 14.30 0.91 -9.93
CA SER A 55 12.93 1.17 -9.49
C SER A 55 12.07 -0.08 -9.60
N PRO A 56 11.40 -0.49 -8.51
CA PRO A 56 10.45 -1.58 -8.55
C PRO A 56 9.14 -1.14 -9.24
N LEU A 57 8.64 -1.98 -10.15
CA LEU A 57 7.31 -1.83 -10.73
C LEU A 57 6.29 -2.53 -9.83
N ARG A 58 5.54 -1.75 -9.07
CA ARG A 58 4.53 -2.23 -8.13
C ARG A 58 3.20 -2.45 -8.83
N GLY A 59 2.47 -3.51 -8.46
CA GLY A 59 1.29 -3.95 -9.20
C GLY A 59 -0.04 -3.37 -8.74
N HIS A 60 -0.16 -2.84 -7.53
CA HIS A 60 -1.41 -2.34 -6.98
C HIS A 60 -1.42 -0.82 -6.84
N PHE A 61 -2.65 -0.25 -6.87
CA PHE A 61 -2.84 1.18 -6.75
C PHE A 61 -2.29 1.72 -5.43
N ASN A 62 -1.50 2.78 -5.51
CA ASN A 62 -0.94 3.56 -4.39
C ASN A 62 -0.19 2.76 -3.30
N VAL A 63 0.39 1.61 -3.63
CA VAL A 63 1.24 0.83 -2.68
C VAL A 63 2.42 1.66 -2.18
N THR A 64 3.00 2.50 -3.04
CA THR A 64 4.08 3.41 -2.66
C THR A 64 3.60 4.39 -1.59
N GLY A 65 2.42 4.99 -1.74
CA GLY A 65 1.86 5.90 -0.75
C GLY A 65 1.63 5.22 0.60
N ALA A 66 1.04 4.03 0.60
CA ALA A 66 0.87 3.26 1.82
C ALA A 66 2.21 2.99 2.52
N ASN A 67 3.21 2.51 1.79
CA ASN A 67 4.53 2.20 2.35
C ASN A 67 5.25 3.44 2.89
N VAL A 68 5.11 4.59 2.22
CA VAL A 68 5.70 5.87 2.65
C VAL A 68 5.05 6.34 3.96
N VAL A 69 3.72 6.29 4.06
CA VAL A 69 3.00 6.66 5.28
C VAL A 69 3.36 5.71 6.43
N PHE A 70 3.38 4.40 6.21
CA PHE A 70 3.83 3.44 7.21
C PHE A 70 5.25 3.75 7.68
N ALA A 71 6.18 4.03 6.77
CA ALA A 71 7.56 4.35 7.10
C ALA A 71 7.68 5.64 7.94
N TRP A 72 6.90 6.67 7.63
CA TRP A 72 6.89 7.91 8.42
C TRP A 72 6.34 7.72 9.84
N GLN A 73 5.32 6.87 9.98
CA GLN A 73 4.63 6.65 11.25
C GLN A 73 5.35 5.65 12.16
N THR A 74 5.99 4.64 11.57
CA THR A 74 6.48 3.47 12.31
C THR A 74 7.96 3.18 12.12
N GLY A 75 8.60 3.77 11.12
CA GLY A 75 9.95 3.42 10.67
C GLY A 75 9.99 2.22 9.69
N TYR A 76 8.85 1.56 9.44
CA TYR A 76 8.76 0.34 8.63
C TYR A 76 7.71 0.46 7.52
N PRO A 77 7.96 -0.11 6.31
CA PRO A 77 7.10 0.14 5.15
C PRO A 77 5.83 -0.71 5.09
N TYR A 78 5.77 -1.85 5.79
CA TYR A 78 4.65 -2.82 5.82
C TYR A 78 4.90 -3.88 6.90
N ALA A 79 3.99 -4.84 7.06
CA ALA A 79 4.13 -5.97 8.02
C ALA A 79 4.50 -5.51 9.44
N VAL A 80 3.82 -4.46 9.90
CA VAL A 80 4.08 -3.86 11.21
C VAL A 80 3.15 -4.48 12.23
N ASP A 81 3.74 -5.08 13.25
CA ASP A 81 3.05 -5.64 14.40
C ASP A 81 3.10 -4.67 15.59
N PHE A 82 1.95 -4.37 16.19
CA PHE A 82 1.79 -3.50 17.35
C PHE A 82 1.38 -4.26 18.62
N SER A 83 1.39 -5.58 18.61
CA SER A 83 0.94 -6.41 19.74
C SER A 83 1.67 -6.12 21.06
N GLN A 84 2.91 -5.64 20.99
CA GLN A 84 3.72 -5.27 22.14
C GLN A 84 3.60 -3.79 22.56
N GLY A 85 2.70 -3.02 21.90
CA GLY A 85 2.52 -1.59 22.17
C GLY A 85 3.52 -0.66 21.44
N TYR A 86 4.41 -1.21 20.65
CA TYR A 86 5.35 -0.49 19.77
C TYR A 86 5.47 -1.20 18.43
N PRO A 87 5.86 -0.50 17.34
CA PRO A 87 5.97 -1.10 16.04
C PRO A 87 7.13 -2.10 15.96
N GLN A 88 6.84 -3.30 15.48
CA GLN A 88 7.79 -4.38 15.18
C GLN A 88 7.72 -4.74 13.71
N PHE A 89 8.87 -5.04 13.11
CA PHE A 89 8.97 -5.42 11.71
C PHE A 89 9.79 -6.71 11.57
N ASN A 90 9.11 -7.78 11.24
CA ASN A 90 9.75 -9.07 11.01
C ASN A 90 9.03 -9.81 9.85
N PRO A 91 9.37 -9.49 8.57
CA PRO A 91 8.84 -10.21 7.42
C PRO A 91 9.20 -11.69 7.48
N GLY A 92 8.21 -12.56 7.23
CA GLY A 92 8.33 -14.01 7.44
C GLY A 92 7.75 -14.50 8.78
N GLU A 93 7.48 -13.57 9.72
CA GLU A 93 6.77 -13.85 10.97
C GLU A 93 5.53 -12.97 11.16
N ASN A 94 5.66 -11.67 10.90
CA ASN A 94 4.62 -10.68 11.18
C ASN A 94 3.86 -10.20 9.94
N THR A 95 4.05 -10.83 8.76
CA THR A 95 3.22 -10.48 7.61
C THR A 95 1.79 -10.99 7.80
N ALA A 96 0.83 -10.32 7.18
CA ALA A 96 -0.57 -10.75 7.22
C ALA A 96 -0.74 -12.22 6.80
N THR A 97 0.02 -12.66 5.79
CA THR A 97 0.00 -14.06 5.35
C THR A 97 0.52 -15.02 6.42
N ASP A 98 1.56 -14.64 7.16
CA ASP A 98 2.15 -15.48 8.21
C ASP A 98 1.20 -15.62 9.42
N LEU A 99 0.67 -14.50 9.90
CA LEU A 99 -0.30 -14.45 11.00
C LEU A 99 -1.56 -15.26 10.67
N LEU A 100 -2.13 -15.04 9.50
CA LEU A 100 -3.32 -15.77 9.05
C LEU A 100 -3.06 -17.28 8.87
N ARG A 101 -1.89 -17.66 8.35
CA ARG A 101 -1.54 -19.10 8.23
C ARG A 101 -1.43 -19.80 9.56
N ARG A 102 -0.94 -19.13 10.59
CA ARG A 102 -0.84 -19.64 11.95
C ARG A 102 -2.18 -19.58 12.70
N GLY A 103 -3.08 -18.67 12.27
CA GLY A 103 -4.35 -18.40 12.96
C GLY A 103 -4.16 -17.55 14.21
N ASP A 104 -3.20 -16.64 14.19
CA ASP A 104 -2.87 -15.76 15.32
C ASP A 104 -3.81 -14.55 15.43
N ASN A 105 -4.78 -14.42 14.52
CA ASN A 105 -5.77 -13.36 14.51
C ASN A 105 -7.16 -13.86 14.95
N ASP A 106 -7.91 -13.04 15.62
CA ASP A 106 -9.30 -13.26 16.05
C ASP A 106 -10.32 -12.33 15.36
N ALA A 107 -9.85 -11.42 14.53
CA ALA A 107 -10.64 -10.59 13.62
C ALA A 107 -9.78 -10.11 12.45
N THR A 108 -10.40 -9.80 11.32
CA THR A 108 -9.70 -9.26 10.15
C THR A 108 -10.44 -8.06 9.57
N LEU A 109 -9.73 -6.94 9.40
CA LEU A 109 -10.20 -5.78 8.66
C LEU A 109 -9.40 -5.68 7.35
N ILE A 110 -10.10 -5.68 6.22
CA ILE A 110 -9.52 -5.58 4.89
C ILE A 110 -9.94 -4.25 4.26
N ILE A 111 -8.97 -3.50 3.75
CA ILE A 111 -9.19 -2.19 3.15
C ILE A 111 -8.66 -2.21 1.71
N SER A 112 -9.55 -1.97 0.75
CA SER A 112 -9.25 -1.81 -0.68
C SER A 112 -8.35 -2.94 -1.25
N SER A 113 -8.64 -4.20 -0.86
CA SER A 113 -7.84 -5.36 -1.24
C SER A 113 -8.68 -6.62 -1.46
N ASP A 114 -8.13 -7.59 -2.18
CA ASP A 114 -8.73 -8.93 -2.33
C ASP A 114 -7.70 -10.03 -1.98
N PRO A 115 -7.49 -10.33 -0.69
CA PRO A 115 -6.65 -11.45 -0.28
C PRO A 115 -7.08 -12.79 -0.86
N GLY A 116 -8.38 -12.95 -1.16
CA GLY A 116 -8.92 -14.17 -1.78
C GLY A 116 -8.24 -14.53 -3.10
N ALA A 117 -7.77 -13.54 -3.85
CA ALA A 117 -7.08 -13.72 -5.12
C ALA A 117 -5.55 -14.00 -4.96
N HIS A 118 -4.97 -13.70 -3.79
CA HIS A 118 -3.50 -13.63 -3.66
C HIS A 118 -2.92 -14.47 -2.52
N PHE A 119 -3.70 -14.73 -1.46
CA PHE A 119 -3.20 -15.43 -0.29
C PHE A 119 -3.33 -16.95 -0.42
N PRO A 120 -2.47 -17.72 0.25
CA PRO A 120 -2.61 -19.18 0.31
C PRO A 120 -3.96 -19.60 0.90
N ALA A 121 -4.50 -20.70 0.39
CA ALA A 121 -5.80 -21.21 0.83
C ALA A 121 -5.88 -21.49 2.35
N SER A 122 -4.74 -21.84 2.99
CA SER A 122 -4.68 -22.02 4.45
C SER A 122 -4.90 -20.69 5.20
N ALA A 123 -4.34 -19.57 4.71
CA ALA A 123 -4.55 -18.27 5.30
C ALA A 123 -6.02 -17.83 5.18
N ILE A 124 -6.62 -18.02 4.01
CA ILE A 124 -8.04 -17.70 3.77
C ILE A 124 -8.95 -18.55 4.68
N ARG A 125 -8.70 -19.87 4.80
CA ARG A 125 -9.48 -20.74 5.69
C ARG A 125 -9.41 -20.32 7.16
N ASN A 126 -8.26 -19.83 7.63
CA ASN A 126 -8.13 -19.36 9.01
C ASN A 126 -8.81 -18.01 9.18
N MET A 127 -8.64 -17.08 8.24
CA MET A 127 -9.31 -15.79 8.23
C MET A 127 -10.84 -15.93 8.34
N MET A 128 -11.43 -16.89 7.63
CA MET A 128 -12.86 -17.15 7.62
C MET A 128 -13.42 -17.76 8.91
N LYS A 129 -12.58 -18.09 9.90
CA LYS A 129 -13.04 -18.60 11.22
C LYS A 129 -13.44 -17.48 12.19
N HIS A 130 -13.11 -16.25 11.88
CA HIS A 130 -13.23 -15.08 12.73
C HIS A 130 -13.96 -13.95 12.00
N PRO A 131 -14.47 -12.94 12.70
CA PRO A 131 -15.12 -11.81 12.08
C PRO A 131 -14.29 -11.16 10.98
N LEU A 132 -14.91 -11.02 9.81
CA LEU A 132 -14.30 -10.42 8.62
C LEU A 132 -15.03 -9.14 8.25
N ILE A 133 -14.32 -8.04 8.31
CA ILE A 133 -14.80 -6.71 7.96
C ILE A 133 -14.08 -6.26 6.68
N THR A 134 -14.82 -5.76 5.71
CA THR A 134 -14.23 -5.27 4.46
C THR A 134 -14.69 -3.84 4.15
N ILE A 135 -13.75 -3.03 3.70
CA ILE A 135 -13.94 -1.67 3.20
C ILE A 135 -13.41 -1.67 1.77
N ASN A 136 -14.29 -1.72 0.77
CA ASN A 136 -13.90 -1.89 -0.63
C ASN A 136 -14.80 -1.11 -1.59
N PRO A 137 -14.25 -0.56 -2.68
CA PRO A 137 -15.05 0.06 -3.73
C PRO A 137 -15.78 -0.97 -4.61
N ASP A 138 -15.35 -2.23 -4.57
CA ASP A 138 -15.90 -3.33 -5.37
C ASP A 138 -16.35 -4.50 -4.51
N MET A 139 -17.43 -5.14 -4.93
CA MET A 139 -17.88 -6.40 -4.35
C MET A 139 -17.03 -7.56 -4.91
N ASN A 140 -15.76 -7.62 -4.49
CA ASN A 140 -14.82 -8.68 -4.87
C ASN A 140 -15.09 -10.01 -4.13
N ALA A 141 -14.26 -11.03 -4.36
CA ALA A 141 -14.46 -12.35 -3.77
C ALA A 141 -14.47 -12.31 -2.25
N ILE A 142 -13.53 -11.59 -1.64
CA ILE A 142 -13.43 -11.51 -0.18
C ILE A 142 -14.55 -10.66 0.45
N SER A 143 -14.99 -9.60 -0.23
CA SER A 143 -16.10 -8.78 0.24
C SER A 143 -17.42 -9.56 0.30
N ARG A 144 -17.62 -10.55 -0.58
CA ARG A 144 -18.79 -11.44 -0.56
C ARG A 144 -18.81 -12.39 0.63
N LEU A 145 -17.66 -12.60 1.26
CA LEU A 145 -17.48 -13.46 2.43
C LEU A 145 -17.44 -12.65 3.73
N GLY A 146 -17.43 -11.31 3.65
CA GLY A 146 -17.36 -10.44 4.82
C GLY A 146 -18.64 -10.47 5.66
N ASP A 147 -18.48 -10.52 6.98
CA ASP A 147 -19.59 -10.38 7.93
C ASP A 147 -20.11 -8.93 7.95
N VAL A 148 -19.21 -7.97 7.73
CA VAL A 148 -19.54 -6.54 7.60
C VAL A 148 -18.84 -5.99 6.37
N VAL A 149 -19.61 -5.33 5.50
CA VAL A 149 -19.10 -4.78 4.24
C VAL A 149 -19.44 -3.30 4.14
N PHE A 150 -18.43 -2.47 4.02
CA PHE A 150 -18.58 -1.04 3.76
C PHE A 150 -18.21 -0.74 2.31
N PRO A 151 -19.18 -0.38 1.46
CA PRO A 151 -18.88 0.12 0.13
C PRO A 151 -18.25 1.52 0.21
N THR A 152 -17.24 1.77 -0.61
CA THR A 152 -16.56 3.07 -0.69
C THR A 152 -16.49 3.59 -2.12
N PRO A 153 -16.39 4.90 -2.33
CA PRO A 153 -16.15 5.44 -3.67
C PRO A 153 -14.71 5.19 -4.12
N ARG A 154 -14.48 5.23 -5.42
CA ARG A 154 -13.14 5.07 -6.01
C ARG A 154 -12.34 6.35 -5.96
N CYS A 155 -11.18 6.31 -5.30
CA CYS A 155 -10.22 7.41 -5.27
C CYS A 155 -9.71 7.74 -6.68
N GLY A 156 -9.67 9.02 -7.01
CA GLY A 156 -9.25 9.52 -8.33
C GLY A 156 -10.31 9.41 -9.42
N ILE A 157 -11.50 8.89 -9.09
CA ILE A 157 -12.67 8.85 -9.96
C ILE A 157 -13.85 9.54 -9.28
N GLU A 158 -14.30 9.02 -8.13
CA GLU A 158 -15.49 9.48 -7.41
C GLU A 158 -15.15 10.42 -6.23
N TYR A 159 -13.90 10.43 -5.78
CA TYR A 159 -13.39 11.43 -4.84
C TYR A 159 -11.93 11.77 -5.12
N ALA A 160 -11.51 12.95 -4.67
CA ALA A 160 -10.14 13.41 -4.82
C ALA A 160 -9.22 12.78 -3.75
N GLY A 161 -7.94 12.69 -4.05
CA GLY A 161 -6.96 12.16 -3.11
C GLY A 161 -5.53 12.38 -3.58
N THR A 162 -4.58 11.74 -2.92
CA THR A 162 -3.18 11.77 -3.31
C THR A 162 -2.68 10.35 -3.52
N ALA A 163 -2.07 10.09 -4.66
CA ALA A 163 -1.34 8.87 -4.91
C ALA A 163 0.16 9.18 -5.05
N TYR A 164 0.99 8.22 -4.66
CA TYR A 164 2.43 8.35 -4.83
C TYR A 164 2.89 7.51 -6.01
N ARG A 165 3.60 8.12 -6.91
CA ARG A 165 4.34 7.46 -7.98
C ARG A 165 5.38 6.52 -7.38
N MET A 166 5.88 5.54 -8.17
CA MET A 166 6.85 4.54 -7.69
C MET A 166 8.18 5.15 -7.22
N ASP A 167 8.50 6.36 -7.65
CA ASP A 167 9.65 7.16 -7.21
C ASP A 167 9.31 8.12 -6.05
N SER A 168 8.21 7.87 -5.34
CA SER A 168 7.72 8.62 -4.17
C SER A 168 7.31 10.08 -4.46
N VAL A 169 7.04 10.43 -5.71
CA VAL A 169 6.50 11.75 -6.06
C VAL A 169 4.97 11.75 -5.82
N PRO A 170 4.43 12.67 -5.00
CA PRO A 170 3.00 12.77 -4.78
C PRO A 170 2.30 13.32 -6.03
N ILE A 171 1.17 12.72 -6.39
CA ILE A 171 0.31 13.12 -7.49
C ILE A 171 -1.08 13.39 -6.95
N THR A 172 -1.60 14.58 -7.18
CA THR A 172 -2.99 14.92 -6.82
C THR A 172 -3.95 14.24 -7.80
N LEU A 173 -4.86 13.45 -7.26
CA LEU A 173 -5.95 12.82 -7.98
C LEU A 173 -7.18 13.70 -7.90
N LYS A 174 -7.79 13.98 -9.03
CA LYS A 174 -9.02 14.77 -9.10
C LYS A 174 -10.25 13.89 -9.14
N LYS A 175 -11.34 14.35 -8.54
CA LYS A 175 -12.66 13.75 -8.73
C LYS A 175 -13.13 14.03 -10.17
N VAL A 176 -13.67 13.02 -10.82
CA VAL A 176 -14.17 13.07 -12.21
C VAL A 176 -15.70 12.97 -12.24
N VAL A 177 -16.27 12.09 -11.41
CA VAL A 177 -17.72 11.88 -11.28
C VAL A 177 -18.14 11.95 -9.81
N GLU A 178 -19.43 12.19 -9.56
CA GLU A 178 -19.98 12.16 -8.21
C GLU A 178 -20.07 10.72 -7.70
N ALA A 179 -19.71 10.52 -6.44
CA ALA A 179 -19.98 9.26 -5.75
C ALA A 179 -21.49 9.05 -5.56
N PRO A 180 -21.97 7.81 -5.52
CA PRO A 180 -23.36 7.54 -5.15
C PRO A 180 -23.70 8.16 -3.79
N PRO A 181 -24.93 8.69 -3.63
CA PRO A 181 -25.34 9.33 -2.37
C PRO A 181 -25.24 8.38 -1.17
N GLY A 182 -24.74 8.88 -0.05
CA GLY A 182 -24.66 8.13 1.21
C GLY A 182 -23.48 7.17 1.34
N ILE A 183 -22.65 7.03 0.34
CA ILE A 183 -21.40 6.25 0.42
C ILE A 183 -20.31 7.11 1.03
N LEU A 184 -19.67 6.59 2.10
CA LEU A 184 -18.58 7.26 2.80
C LEU A 184 -17.22 6.84 2.23
N THR A 185 -16.25 7.73 2.28
CA THR A 185 -14.86 7.41 1.91
C THR A 185 -14.21 6.48 2.95
N ASP A 186 -13.12 5.81 2.56
CA ASP A 186 -12.31 4.97 3.46
C ASP A 186 -11.90 5.76 4.71
N GLU A 187 -11.47 7.01 4.54
CA GLU A 187 -11.05 7.91 5.63
C GLU A 187 -12.19 8.19 6.60
N GLU A 188 -13.39 8.50 6.09
CA GLU A 188 -14.57 8.78 6.92
C GLU A 188 -14.99 7.54 7.71
N ILE A 189 -14.99 6.36 7.10
CA ILE A 189 -15.33 5.09 7.76
C ILE A 189 -14.32 4.79 8.85
N LEU A 190 -13.02 4.83 8.54
CA LEU A 190 -11.95 4.54 9.49
C LEU A 190 -11.93 5.53 10.66
N THR A 191 -12.18 6.81 10.39
CA THR A 191 -12.27 7.84 11.44
C THR A 191 -13.42 7.56 12.39
N ARG A 192 -14.58 7.16 11.88
CA ARG A 192 -15.76 6.79 12.72
C ARG A 192 -15.48 5.52 13.53
N ILE A 193 -14.90 4.49 12.93
CA ILE A 193 -14.51 3.27 13.65
C ILE A 193 -13.52 3.62 14.77
N LEU A 194 -12.51 4.44 14.51
CA LEU A 194 -11.55 4.86 15.51
C LEU A 194 -12.20 5.64 16.66
N ALA A 195 -13.16 6.52 16.36
CA ALA A 195 -13.89 7.26 17.38
C ALA A 195 -14.67 6.30 18.31
N GLU A 196 -15.37 5.31 17.75
CA GLU A 196 -16.10 4.31 18.54
C GLU A 196 -15.17 3.42 19.38
N VAL A 197 -14.05 2.98 18.81
CA VAL A 197 -13.04 2.21 19.55
C VAL A 197 -12.52 3.01 20.74
N ARG A 198 -12.22 4.30 20.55
CA ARG A 198 -11.77 5.20 21.64
C ARG A 198 -12.86 5.37 22.71
N ALA A 199 -14.09 5.57 22.31
CA ALA A 199 -15.23 5.68 23.25
C ALA A 199 -15.42 4.41 24.08
N ILE A 200 -15.30 3.24 23.47
CA ILE A 200 -15.36 1.95 24.16
C ILE A 200 -14.20 1.79 25.15
N LYS A 201 -12.97 2.12 24.74
CA LYS A 201 -11.79 2.06 25.60
C LYS A 201 -11.93 2.96 26.83
N VAL A 202 -12.40 4.20 26.64
CA VAL A 202 -12.68 5.12 27.75
C VAL A 202 -13.70 4.52 28.74
N LYS A 203 -14.81 3.94 28.23
CA LYS A 203 -15.82 3.28 29.08
C LYS A 203 -15.25 2.09 29.88
N ARG A 204 -14.23 1.42 29.33
CA ARG A 204 -13.54 0.29 29.99
C ARG A 204 -12.39 0.71 30.89
N GLY A 205 -12.04 2.00 30.96
CA GLY A 205 -10.88 2.49 31.69
C GLY A 205 -9.53 2.09 31.06
N GLU A 206 -9.54 1.74 29.78
CA GLU A 206 -8.34 1.39 29.03
C GLU A 206 -7.63 2.65 28.49
N PRO A 207 -6.29 2.64 28.35
CA PRO A 207 -5.58 3.78 27.79
C PRO A 207 -5.97 4.03 26.32
N VAL A 208 -6.16 5.31 26.00
CA VAL A 208 -6.44 5.78 24.65
C VAL A 208 -5.20 6.47 24.08
N GLY A 209 -4.79 6.13 22.86
CA GLY A 209 -3.68 6.79 22.18
C GLY A 209 -3.96 8.28 21.96
N GLN A 210 -2.94 9.11 22.17
CA GLN A 210 -3.06 10.57 22.09
C GLN A 210 -2.92 11.14 20.66
N THR A 211 -2.79 10.30 19.63
CA THR A 211 -2.66 10.78 18.26
C THR A 211 -3.95 11.48 17.85
N GLU A 212 -3.89 12.79 17.69
CA GLU A 212 -4.94 13.56 17.06
C GLU A 212 -4.99 13.13 15.58
N VAL A 213 -6.09 12.50 15.18
CA VAL A 213 -6.40 12.35 13.77
C VAL A 213 -6.86 13.73 13.33
N GLN A 214 -6.08 14.39 12.48
CA GLN A 214 -6.52 15.65 11.88
C GLN A 214 -7.85 15.37 11.16
N PRO A 215 -8.90 16.18 11.40
CA PRO A 215 -10.12 16.05 10.64
C PRO A 215 -9.80 16.18 9.15
N PRO A 216 -10.54 15.50 8.28
CA PRO A 216 -10.34 15.60 6.83
C PRO A 216 -10.31 17.08 6.44
N ALA A 217 -9.31 17.46 5.66
CA ALA A 217 -9.13 18.84 5.24
C ALA A 217 -10.46 19.38 4.70
N GLN A 218 -10.99 20.41 5.35
CA GLN A 218 -12.22 21.06 4.88
C GLN A 218 -11.99 21.46 3.42
N LYS A 219 -12.91 21.09 2.56
CA LYS A 219 -12.89 21.39 1.13
C LYS A 219 -12.72 22.90 0.99
N GLU A 220 -11.49 23.39 0.80
CA GLU A 220 -11.30 24.74 0.32
C GLU A 220 -11.98 24.82 -1.04
N SER A 221 -12.96 25.70 -1.13
CA SER A 221 -13.61 26.04 -2.40
C SER A 221 -12.50 26.47 -3.36
N VAL A 222 -12.29 25.68 -4.41
CA VAL A 222 -11.36 26.00 -5.48
C VAL A 222 -11.79 27.38 -6.03
N LYS A 223 -11.06 28.42 -5.68
CA LYS A 223 -11.18 29.70 -6.36
C LYS A 223 -10.81 29.48 -7.82
N GLU A 224 -11.78 29.65 -8.69
CA GLU A 224 -11.58 29.58 -10.14
C GLU A 224 -10.39 30.43 -10.51
N SER A 225 -9.31 29.81 -10.99
CA SER A 225 -8.20 30.51 -11.59
C SER A 225 -8.69 31.13 -12.90
N LYS A 226 -8.60 32.46 -13.01
CA LYS A 226 -8.90 33.16 -14.25
C LYS A 226 -8.12 32.58 -15.42
N PRO A 227 -8.73 32.40 -16.61
CA PRO A 227 -8.03 31.87 -17.77
C PRO A 227 -6.86 32.78 -18.13
N CYS A 228 -5.71 32.18 -18.36
CA CYS A 228 -4.53 32.87 -18.89
C CYS A 228 -4.91 33.46 -20.28
N LYS A 229 -4.86 34.76 -20.42
CA LYS A 229 -5.02 35.41 -21.74
C LYS A 229 -3.75 35.13 -22.54
N THR A 230 -3.95 34.53 -23.71
CA THR A 230 -2.95 34.39 -24.78
C THR A 230 -2.40 35.74 -25.25
#